data_1dfa21357cec0c9f86bf9599832f6d61
#
_entry.id   1dfa21357cec0c9f86bf9599832f6d61
#
_cell.length_a   1.000
_cell.length_b   1.000
_cell.length_c   1.000
_cell.angle_alpha   90.00
_cell.angle_beta   90.00
_cell.angle_gamma   90.00
#
_symmetry.space_group_name_H-M   'P 1'
#
loop_
_entity.id
_entity.type
_entity.pdbx_description
1 polymer ?
#
loop_
_entity_poly.entity_id
_entity_poly.type
_entity_poly.pdbx_seq_one_letter_code
_entity_poly.pdbx_strand_id
1 'polypeptide(L)'
;MIGILGGMGTQAGLDFCSKLAKLYRGKLDQQYPMFILYNKSNTPKRPENLKKYYNVLDELVKGCKMLSKNKCKFIVMPCNTAHYWHQDIQKKIKIPLLSMPKEVFNYTKQNCKKNTKIGILCTEATLKTKVYHQYFDKKYEFISPTKNLQKSSVNKS
;
A
#
# COMPACT_ATOMS: atom_id res chain seq x y z
N MET A 1 -8.06 -3.97 -16.99
CA MET A 1 -8.44 -2.85 -16.12
C MET A 1 -7.79 -3.03 -14.76
N ILE A 2 -7.28 -1.97 -14.16
CA ILE A 2 -6.61 -1.95 -12.84
C ILE A 2 -7.65 -1.59 -11.78
N GLY A 3 -7.70 -2.31 -10.66
CA GLY A 3 -8.48 -1.92 -9.49
C GLY A 3 -7.60 -1.19 -8.48
N ILE A 4 -8.01 -0.02 -8.02
CA ILE A 4 -7.30 0.78 -7.01
C ILE A 4 -8.21 0.90 -5.79
N LEU A 5 -7.84 0.24 -4.69
CA LEU A 5 -8.56 0.36 -3.42
C LEU A 5 -7.97 1.51 -2.61
N GLY A 6 -8.61 2.67 -2.70
CA GLY A 6 -8.27 3.89 -1.97
C GLY A 6 -9.10 4.10 -0.70
N GLY A 7 -9.09 5.33 -0.18
CA GLY A 7 -9.88 5.74 0.98
C GLY A 7 -9.18 5.55 2.34
N MET A 8 -7.90 5.19 2.32
CA MET A 8 -7.10 4.90 3.51
C MET A 8 -5.76 5.68 3.64
N GLY A 9 -5.53 6.90 3.18
CA GLY A 9 -6.41 8.01 2.94
C GLY A 9 -6.76 8.22 1.46
N THR A 10 -7.74 9.07 1.31
CA THR A 10 -8.25 9.47 -0.01
C THR A 10 -7.16 10.09 -0.86
N GLN A 11 -6.38 11.00 -0.31
CA GLN A 11 -5.32 11.71 -1.03
C GLN A 11 -4.26 10.75 -1.60
N ALA A 12 -3.91 9.69 -0.88
CA ALA A 12 -2.96 8.67 -1.37
C ALA A 12 -3.50 7.92 -2.60
N GLY A 13 -4.81 7.63 -2.63
CA GLY A 13 -5.46 7.02 -3.79
C GLY A 13 -5.45 7.93 -5.01
N LEU A 14 -5.77 9.21 -4.83
CA LEU A 14 -5.75 10.22 -5.90
C LEU A 14 -4.34 10.46 -6.44
N ASP A 15 -3.35 10.59 -5.54
CA ASP A 15 -1.95 10.74 -5.92
C ASP A 15 -1.44 9.53 -6.72
N PHE A 16 -1.82 8.33 -6.31
CA PHE A 16 -1.49 7.11 -7.07
C PHE A 16 -2.06 7.15 -8.49
N CYS A 17 -3.33 7.55 -8.67
CA CYS A 17 -3.94 7.68 -9.99
C CYS A 17 -3.22 8.74 -10.84
N SER A 18 -2.90 9.90 -10.25
CA SER A 18 -2.15 10.96 -10.92
C SER A 18 -0.76 10.48 -11.38
N LYS A 19 -0.03 9.75 -10.52
CA LYS A 19 1.27 9.18 -10.86
C LYS A 19 1.16 8.11 -11.95
N LEU A 20 0.14 7.26 -11.88
CA LEU A 20 -0.12 6.25 -12.90
C LEU A 20 -0.33 6.90 -14.27
N ALA A 21 -1.14 7.95 -14.35
CA ALA A 21 -1.36 8.69 -15.58
C ALA A 21 -0.08 9.38 -16.08
N LYS A 22 0.72 9.98 -15.21
CA LYS A 22 1.99 10.65 -15.58
C LYS A 22 3.07 9.68 -16.06
N LEU A 23 3.13 8.49 -15.51
CA LEU A 23 4.10 7.45 -15.91
C LEU A 23 3.75 6.87 -17.27
N TYR A 24 2.50 6.80 -17.62
CA TYR A 24 2.04 6.31 -18.91
C TYR A 24 2.01 7.46 -19.92
N ARG A 25 3.07 7.57 -20.72
CA ARG A 25 3.23 8.66 -21.70
C ARG A 25 2.49 8.36 -23.01
N GLY A 26 1.17 8.14 -22.93
CA GLY A 26 0.32 7.99 -24.12
C GLY A 26 0.16 9.30 -24.88
N LYS A 27 0.15 9.25 -26.22
CA LYS A 27 -0.17 10.39 -27.09
C LYS A 27 -1.69 10.55 -27.27
N LEU A 28 -2.46 9.49 -27.08
CA LEU A 28 -3.92 9.43 -27.23
C LEU A 28 -4.54 8.88 -25.96
N ASP A 29 -5.76 9.31 -25.63
CA ASP A 29 -6.50 8.87 -24.45
C ASP A 29 -6.67 7.35 -24.37
N GLN A 30 -6.86 6.69 -25.53
CA GLN A 30 -7.03 5.26 -25.65
C GLN A 30 -5.79 4.45 -25.26
N GLN A 31 -4.64 5.08 -25.15
CA GLN A 31 -3.38 4.44 -24.76
C GLN A 31 -3.21 4.39 -23.23
N TYR A 32 -3.99 5.18 -22.47
CA TYR A 32 -3.91 5.18 -21.02
C TYR A 32 -4.49 3.90 -20.41
N PRO A 33 -3.95 3.43 -19.28
CA PRO A 33 -4.45 2.23 -18.63
C PRO A 33 -5.86 2.47 -18.07
N MET A 34 -6.79 1.59 -18.38
CA MET A 34 -8.11 1.60 -17.75
C MET A 34 -8.01 1.24 -16.29
N PHE A 35 -8.57 2.05 -15.40
CA PHE A 35 -8.63 1.76 -13.97
C PHE A 35 -9.94 2.18 -13.31
N ILE A 36 -10.24 1.58 -12.16
CA ILE A 36 -11.30 2.00 -11.24
C ILE A 36 -10.63 2.38 -9.93
N LEU A 37 -10.79 3.63 -9.48
CA LEU A 37 -10.51 4.03 -8.11
C LEU A 37 -11.77 3.85 -7.26
N TYR A 38 -11.74 2.89 -6.36
CA TYR A 38 -12.76 2.78 -5.31
C TYR A 38 -12.26 3.46 -4.04
N ASN A 39 -12.63 4.72 -3.85
CA ASN A 39 -12.30 5.48 -2.66
C ASN A 39 -13.21 5.09 -1.49
N LYS A 40 -12.87 4.01 -0.80
CA LYS A 40 -13.63 3.46 0.33
C LYS A 40 -13.26 4.17 1.63
N SER A 41 -13.67 5.44 1.76
CA SER A 41 -13.33 6.33 2.88
C SER A 41 -13.93 5.90 4.22
N ASN A 42 -14.98 5.06 4.20
CA ASN A 42 -15.58 4.48 5.40
C ASN A 42 -14.81 3.25 5.94
N THR A 43 -13.65 2.92 5.39
CA THR A 43 -12.79 1.88 5.97
C THR A 43 -12.29 2.35 7.34
N PRO A 44 -12.45 1.56 8.43
CA PRO A 44 -12.03 1.96 9.76
C PRO A 44 -10.55 2.34 9.84
N LYS A 45 -10.20 3.24 10.76
CA LYS A 45 -8.80 3.60 11.02
C LYS A 45 -7.97 2.34 11.27
N ARG A 46 -6.72 2.32 10.77
CA ARG A 46 -5.75 1.26 11.03
C ARG A 46 -5.02 1.59 12.32
N PRO A 47 -5.49 1.08 13.48
CA PRO A 47 -4.97 1.46 14.78
C PRO A 47 -3.59 0.82 15.02
N GLU A 48 -2.90 1.32 16.03
CA GLU A 48 -1.60 0.78 16.44
C GLU A 48 -1.66 -0.67 16.91
N ASN A 49 -2.80 -1.11 17.46
CA ASN A 49 -3.05 -2.48 17.86
C ASN A 49 -3.94 -3.21 16.85
N LEU A 50 -3.34 -3.64 15.75
CA LEU A 50 -4.03 -4.24 14.60
C LEU A 50 -4.73 -5.56 14.90
N LYS A 51 -4.35 -6.27 15.97
CA LYS A 51 -4.93 -7.58 16.32
C LYS A 51 -6.38 -7.48 16.83
N LYS A 52 -6.83 -6.32 17.32
CA LYS A 52 -8.16 -6.12 17.89
C LYS A 52 -9.25 -5.71 16.88
N TYR A 53 -8.93 -5.58 15.57
CA TYR A 53 -9.84 -4.95 14.61
C TYR A 53 -10.16 -5.86 13.42
N TYR A 54 -11.00 -6.84 13.67
CA TYR A 54 -11.55 -7.75 12.62
C TYR A 54 -12.29 -6.97 11.53
N ASN A 55 -12.95 -5.87 11.87
CA ASN A 55 -13.74 -5.07 10.94
C ASN A 55 -12.89 -4.45 9.80
N VAL A 56 -11.61 -4.17 10.02
CA VAL A 56 -10.73 -3.59 8.98
C VAL A 56 -10.50 -4.60 7.86
N LEU A 57 -10.16 -5.84 8.19
CA LEU A 57 -9.94 -6.91 7.21
C LEU A 57 -11.19 -7.14 6.36
N ASP A 58 -12.36 -7.23 6.98
CA ASP A 58 -13.62 -7.49 6.27
C ASP A 58 -13.97 -6.35 5.32
N GLU A 59 -13.77 -5.10 5.74
CA GLU A 59 -14.00 -3.94 4.88
C GLU A 59 -13.00 -3.87 3.70
N LEU A 60 -11.74 -4.24 3.91
CA LEU A 60 -10.75 -4.35 2.84
C LEU A 60 -11.14 -5.44 1.84
N VAL A 61 -11.57 -6.60 2.34
CA VAL A 61 -12.04 -7.72 1.50
C VAL A 61 -13.27 -7.34 0.71
N LYS A 62 -14.26 -6.66 1.31
CA LYS A 62 -15.44 -6.13 0.60
C LYS A 62 -15.03 -5.19 -0.54
N GLY A 63 -14.09 -4.27 -0.27
CA GLY A 63 -13.55 -3.37 -1.29
C GLY A 63 -12.88 -4.11 -2.44
N CYS A 64 -12.02 -5.07 -2.14
CA CYS A 64 -11.34 -5.88 -3.16
C CYS A 64 -12.33 -6.74 -3.97
N LYS A 65 -13.34 -7.32 -3.32
CA LYS A 65 -14.40 -8.09 -4.02
C LYS A 65 -15.23 -7.21 -4.95
N MET A 66 -15.51 -5.96 -4.57
CA MET A 66 -16.20 -5.01 -5.45
C MET A 66 -15.39 -4.75 -6.71
N LEU A 67 -14.09 -4.47 -6.60
CA LEU A 67 -13.21 -4.26 -7.75
C LEU A 67 -13.11 -5.52 -8.62
N SER A 68 -13.00 -6.71 -8.01
CA SER A 68 -12.97 -7.99 -8.72
C SER A 68 -14.25 -8.22 -9.54
N LYS A 69 -15.43 -7.94 -8.98
CA LYS A 69 -16.73 -8.04 -9.67
C LYS A 69 -16.83 -7.09 -10.88
N ASN A 70 -16.13 -5.96 -10.85
CA ASN A 70 -16.07 -5.00 -11.94
C ASN A 70 -14.95 -5.27 -12.94
N LYS A 71 -14.59 -6.53 -13.16
CA LYS A 71 -13.66 -7.01 -14.21
C LYS A 71 -12.23 -6.44 -14.07
N CYS A 72 -11.81 -6.00 -12.88
CA CYS A 72 -10.41 -5.68 -12.64
C CYS A 72 -9.56 -6.95 -12.73
N LYS A 73 -8.40 -6.87 -13.40
CA LYS A 73 -7.48 -8.01 -13.56
C LYS A 73 -6.59 -8.22 -12.34
N PHE A 74 -6.26 -7.13 -11.65
CA PHE A 74 -5.51 -7.12 -10.40
C PHE A 74 -5.87 -5.87 -9.60
N ILE A 75 -5.50 -5.86 -8.33
CA ILE A 75 -5.77 -4.76 -7.40
C ILE A 75 -4.46 -4.20 -6.86
N VAL A 76 -4.41 -2.87 -6.69
CA VAL A 76 -3.40 -2.15 -5.92
C VAL A 76 -4.07 -1.44 -4.76
N MET A 77 -3.33 -1.28 -3.66
CA MET A 77 -3.83 -0.66 -2.44
C MET A 77 -2.81 0.37 -1.94
N PRO A 78 -2.97 1.68 -2.29
CA PRO A 78 -2.03 2.73 -1.89
C PRO A 78 -2.13 3.06 -0.39
N CYS A 79 -1.83 2.10 0.47
CA CYS A 79 -1.84 2.24 1.92
C CYS A 79 -0.83 1.30 2.56
N ASN A 80 0.23 1.83 3.16
CA ASN A 80 1.28 1.05 3.79
C ASN A 80 0.74 0.10 4.87
N THR A 81 0.04 0.63 5.86
CA THR A 81 -0.45 -0.13 7.02
C THR A 81 -1.42 -1.24 6.62
N ALA A 82 -2.25 -1.04 5.58
CA ALA A 82 -3.22 -2.03 5.14
C ALA A 82 -2.57 -3.31 4.57
N HIS A 83 -1.29 -3.24 4.17
CA HIS A 83 -0.53 -4.43 3.74
C HIS A 83 -0.24 -5.43 4.87
N TYR A 84 -0.51 -5.07 6.13
CA TYR A 84 -0.53 -6.02 7.22
C TYR A 84 -1.49 -7.19 6.95
N TRP A 85 -2.63 -6.91 6.33
CA TRP A 85 -3.64 -7.93 5.96
C TRP A 85 -3.51 -8.47 4.53
N HIS A 86 -2.43 -8.15 3.83
CA HIS A 86 -2.27 -8.50 2.41
C HIS A 86 -2.53 -9.99 2.13
N GLN A 87 -1.90 -10.88 2.90
CA GLN A 87 -2.06 -12.32 2.71
C GLN A 87 -3.49 -12.80 3.02
N ASP A 88 -4.10 -12.25 4.08
CA ASP A 88 -5.45 -12.64 4.49
C ASP A 88 -6.51 -12.14 3.50
N ILE A 89 -6.29 -10.96 2.89
CA ILE A 89 -7.12 -10.47 1.78
C ILE A 89 -6.94 -11.37 0.57
N GLN A 90 -5.70 -11.69 0.19
CA GLN A 90 -5.40 -12.50 -1.00
C GLN A 90 -6.06 -13.88 -0.93
N LYS A 91 -6.13 -14.51 0.25
CA LYS A 91 -6.85 -15.79 0.46
C LYS A 91 -8.35 -15.68 0.20
N LYS A 92 -8.94 -14.48 0.28
CA LYS A 92 -10.39 -14.24 0.18
C LYS A 92 -10.84 -13.66 -1.16
N ILE A 93 -9.89 -13.40 -2.10
CA ILE A 93 -10.15 -12.88 -3.45
C ILE A 93 -9.45 -13.74 -4.50
N LYS A 94 -10.02 -13.76 -5.73
CA LYS A 94 -9.51 -14.61 -6.82
C LYS A 94 -8.46 -13.93 -7.70
N ILE A 95 -8.49 -12.59 -7.77
CA ILE A 95 -7.56 -11.82 -8.59
C ILE A 95 -6.34 -11.36 -7.78
N PRO A 96 -5.17 -11.15 -8.40
CA PRO A 96 -3.98 -10.72 -7.67
C PRO A 96 -4.17 -9.39 -6.94
N LEU A 97 -3.75 -9.33 -5.68
CA LEU A 97 -3.51 -8.09 -4.94
C LEU A 97 -2.01 -7.82 -4.93
N LEU A 98 -1.56 -6.77 -5.61
CA LEU A 98 -0.15 -6.44 -5.67
C LEU A 98 0.34 -5.92 -4.31
N SER A 99 1.48 -6.42 -3.86
CA SER A 99 2.07 -6.00 -2.60
C SER A 99 3.02 -4.83 -2.81
N MET A 100 2.60 -3.63 -2.44
CA MET A 100 3.45 -2.44 -2.51
C MET A 100 4.79 -2.62 -1.77
N PRO A 101 4.85 -3.18 -0.53
CA PRO A 101 6.12 -3.43 0.14
C PRO A 101 7.04 -4.39 -0.63
N LYS A 102 6.49 -5.40 -1.30
CA LYS A 102 7.26 -6.32 -2.15
C LYS A 102 7.82 -5.61 -3.37
N GLU A 103 7.04 -4.76 -4.01
CA GLU A 103 7.50 -3.99 -5.17
C GLU A 103 8.59 -2.97 -4.78
N VAL A 104 8.48 -2.33 -3.62
CA VAL A 104 9.55 -1.49 -3.07
C VAL A 104 10.83 -2.30 -2.84
N PHE A 105 10.73 -3.51 -2.30
CA PHE A 105 11.88 -4.41 -2.16
C PHE A 105 12.49 -4.76 -3.51
N ASN A 106 11.69 -5.14 -4.50
CA ASN A 106 12.16 -5.48 -5.84
C ASN A 106 12.91 -4.31 -6.47
N TYR A 107 12.36 -3.10 -6.37
CA TYR A 107 13.00 -1.87 -6.83
C TYR A 107 14.33 -1.60 -6.10
N THR A 108 14.33 -1.72 -4.78
CA THR A 108 15.54 -1.51 -3.96
C THR A 108 16.65 -2.50 -4.34
N LYS A 109 16.28 -3.77 -4.51
CA LYS A 109 17.23 -4.81 -4.91
C LYS A 109 17.89 -4.54 -6.26
N GLN A 110 17.16 -3.93 -7.19
CA GLN A 110 17.67 -3.60 -8.53
C GLN A 110 18.52 -2.32 -8.55
N ASN A 111 18.21 -1.35 -7.68
CA ASN A 111 18.75 0.01 -7.77
C ASN A 111 19.70 0.38 -6.62
N CYS A 112 19.76 -0.41 -5.55
CA CYS A 112 20.60 -0.13 -4.39
C CYS A 112 21.65 -1.23 -4.18
N LYS A 113 22.82 -0.82 -3.71
CA LYS A 113 23.88 -1.78 -3.32
C LYS A 113 23.45 -2.60 -2.10
N LYS A 114 24.00 -3.80 -1.95
CA LYS A 114 23.88 -4.58 -0.70
C LYS A 114 24.44 -3.74 0.47
N ASN A 115 23.89 -3.93 1.66
CA ASN A 115 24.24 -3.19 2.88
C ASN A 115 23.82 -1.69 2.85
N THR A 116 22.95 -1.29 1.92
CA THR A 116 22.38 0.05 1.93
C THR A 116 21.49 0.26 3.15
N LYS A 117 21.66 1.38 3.83
CA LYS A 117 20.75 1.82 4.90
C LYS A 117 19.51 2.44 4.29
N ILE A 118 18.33 2.01 4.74
CA ILE A 118 17.04 2.43 4.22
C ILE A 118 16.30 3.24 5.28
N GLY A 119 16.15 4.54 5.04
CA GLY A 119 15.31 5.40 5.87
C GLY A 119 13.82 5.08 5.65
N ILE A 120 13.07 4.86 6.73
CA ILE A 120 11.63 4.63 6.66
C ILE A 120 10.86 5.72 7.40
N LEU A 121 10.02 6.46 6.66
CA LEU A 121 9.08 7.45 7.19
C LEU A 121 7.67 6.93 6.98
N CYS A 122 6.99 6.58 8.05
CA CYS A 122 5.64 6.02 7.99
C CYS A 122 4.93 6.13 9.34
N THR A 123 3.67 5.73 9.41
CA THR A 123 2.91 5.71 10.68
C THR A 123 3.49 4.70 11.66
N GLU A 124 3.28 4.93 12.96
CA GLU A 124 3.69 3.98 14.02
C GLU A 124 3.12 2.57 13.79
N ALA A 125 1.88 2.47 13.30
CA ALA A 125 1.28 1.18 12.98
C ALA A 125 2.07 0.43 11.88
N THR A 126 2.56 1.14 10.87
CA THR A 126 3.41 0.54 9.81
C THR A 126 4.75 0.09 10.37
N LEU A 127 5.38 0.87 11.27
CA LEU A 127 6.63 0.46 11.94
C LEU A 127 6.42 -0.78 12.80
N LYS A 128 5.38 -0.80 13.64
CA LYS A 128 5.07 -1.92 14.54
C LYS A 128 4.76 -3.22 13.79
N THR A 129 4.10 -3.14 12.65
CA THR A 129 3.73 -4.31 11.84
C THR A 129 4.84 -4.86 10.98
N LYS A 130 5.91 -4.09 10.81
CA LYS A 130 7.09 -4.50 10.02
C LYS A 130 6.75 -4.97 8.60
N VAL A 131 5.71 -4.40 7.97
CA VAL A 131 5.22 -4.83 6.64
C VAL A 131 6.28 -4.76 5.54
N TYR A 132 7.27 -3.90 5.66
CA TYR A 132 8.41 -3.84 4.76
C TYR A 132 9.49 -4.85 5.15
N HIS A 133 9.80 -4.99 6.44
CA HIS A 133 10.90 -5.82 6.93
C HIS A 133 10.76 -7.31 6.54
N GLN A 134 9.53 -7.79 6.33
CA GLN A 134 9.30 -9.18 5.94
C GLN A 134 9.84 -9.54 4.55
N TYR A 135 10.09 -8.56 3.67
CA TYR A 135 10.62 -8.77 2.33
C TYR A 135 12.13 -8.53 2.26
N PHE A 136 12.67 -7.74 3.18
CA PHE A 136 14.08 -7.38 3.20
C PHE A 136 14.88 -8.36 4.05
N ASP A 137 15.96 -8.89 3.49
CA ASP A 137 16.88 -9.74 4.22
C ASP A 137 17.80 -8.91 5.15
N LYS A 138 18.63 -9.59 5.97
CA LYS A 138 19.57 -8.95 6.90
C LYS A 138 20.65 -8.07 6.24
N LYS A 139 20.69 -8.04 4.91
CA LYS A 139 21.63 -7.19 4.15
C LYS A 139 21.18 -5.73 4.04
N TYR A 140 19.98 -5.41 4.50
CA TYR A 140 19.45 -4.05 4.53
C TYR A 140 19.15 -3.64 5.96
N GLU A 141 19.65 -2.49 6.36
CA GLU A 141 19.38 -1.90 7.67
C GLU A 141 18.29 -0.84 7.54
N PHE A 142 17.19 -0.99 8.30
CA PHE A 142 16.16 0.05 8.37
C PHE A 142 16.50 1.08 9.44
N ILE A 143 16.47 2.35 9.05
CA ILE A 143 16.62 3.50 9.95
C ILE A 143 15.25 4.18 10.06
N SER A 144 14.71 4.27 11.27
CA SER A 144 13.47 5.00 11.56
C SER A 144 13.76 6.25 12.38
N PRO A 145 12.88 7.25 12.35
CA PRO A 145 13.00 8.42 13.20
C PRO A 145 13.02 8.06 14.69
N THR A 146 13.66 8.91 15.49
CA THR A 146 13.54 8.81 16.95
C THR A 146 12.09 9.01 17.38
N LYS A 147 11.71 8.53 18.56
CA LYS A 147 10.34 8.69 19.09
C LYS A 147 9.87 10.16 19.10
N ASN A 148 10.78 11.09 19.40
CA ASN A 148 10.46 12.51 19.40
C ASN A 148 10.18 13.03 17.98
N LEU A 149 11.04 12.76 17.00
CA LEU A 149 10.84 13.13 15.60
C LEU A 149 9.59 12.46 15.00
N GLN A 150 9.31 11.20 15.35
CA GLN A 150 8.09 10.52 14.93
C GLN A 150 6.85 11.29 15.36
N LYS A 151 6.77 11.72 16.64
CA LYS A 151 5.63 12.46 17.19
C LYS A 151 5.54 13.90 16.69
N SER A 152 6.66 14.62 16.65
CA SER A 152 6.69 16.06 16.35
C SER A 152 6.54 16.39 14.88
N SER A 153 6.97 15.48 14.00
CA SER A 153 7.07 15.76 12.56
C SER A 153 6.33 14.73 11.71
N VAL A 154 6.64 13.43 11.84
CA VAL A 154 6.08 12.40 10.94
C VAL A 154 4.58 12.16 11.18
N ASN A 155 4.09 12.23 12.42
CA ASN A 155 2.67 12.02 12.74
C ASN A 155 1.79 13.26 12.50
N LYS A 156 2.40 14.40 12.20
CA LYS A 156 1.66 15.67 11.94
C LYS A 156 1.40 15.93 10.47
N SER A 157 2.01 15.15 9.58
CA SER A 157 1.87 15.25 8.13
C SER A 157 0.68 14.49 7.58
#